data_de8ff805f9b9fba96cc94cbb6adeb613
#
_entry.id   de8ff805f9b9fba96cc94cbb6adeb613
#
_cell.length_a   1.000
_cell.length_b   1.000
_cell.length_c   1.000
_cell.angle_alpha   90.00
_cell.angle_beta   90.00
_cell.angle_gamma   90.00
#
_symmetry.space_group_name_H-M   'P 1'
#
loop_
_entity.id
_entity.type
_entity.pdbx_description
1 polymer ?
#
loop_
_entity_poly.entity_id
_entity_poly.type
_entity_poly.pdbx_seq_one_letter_code
_entity_poly.pdbx_strand_id
1 'polypeptide(L)'
;MKIAVTGKGGVGKTTIAATLARLYADEGKTVYAADADPDANLGLALGFSEEELAEIIPVSKMRKLVEERTGADKSNTFYKINPKVDDIPERYSKFRNGVRLLILGTVETAGSGCVCPENVMLKRIINNLILHREDVVLLDMEAGLEHLGRGTTEGMDQFIVVIEPGARSVQTYRNVKRLAEELGVKKVRVVANKIRDESDEAFVKDRIPESDLLGFVPVSYTHLRAHET
;
A
#
# COMPACT_ATOMS: atom_id res chain seq x y z
N MET A 1 1.94 -3.59 14.15
CA MET A 1 0.75 -3.98 13.34
C MET A 1 1.07 -3.78 11.88
N LYS A 2 0.69 -4.71 11.01
CA LYS A 2 1.05 -4.74 9.58
C LYS A 2 -0.21 -4.81 8.72
N ILE A 3 -0.50 -3.76 8.00
CA ILE A 3 -1.75 -3.59 7.24
C ILE A 3 -1.41 -3.25 5.78
N ALA A 4 -1.99 -3.97 4.84
CA ALA A 4 -2.03 -3.56 3.44
C ALA A 4 -3.41 -3.01 3.09
N VAL A 5 -3.43 -1.85 2.45
CA VAL A 5 -4.63 -1.21 1.93
C VAL A 5 -4.63 -1.38 0.42
N THR A 6 -5.67 -1.99 -0.12
CA THR A 6 -5.79 -2.31 -1.54
C THR A 6 -7.21 -2.07 -2.04
N GLY A 7 -7.43 -2.13 -3.32
CA GLY A 7 -8.73 -1.92 -3.96
C GLY A 7 -8.56 -1.38 -5.37
N LYS A 8 -9.65 -1.25 -6.10
CA LYS A 8 -9.65 -0.74 -7.47
C LYS A 8 -9.15 0.72 -7.52
N GLY A 9 -8.63 1.14 -8.68
CA GLY A 9 -8.28 2.54 -8.92
C GLY A 9 -9.43 3.50 -8.61
N GLY A 10 -9.15 4.61 -7.95
CA GLY A 10 -10.11 5.67 -7.65
C GLY A 10 -11.06 5.42 -6.48
N VAL A 11 -11.05 4.28 -5.80
CA VAL A 11 -11.95 4.00 -4.66
C VAL A 11 -11.58 4.71 -3.36
N GLY A 12 -10.41 5.35 -3.29
CA GLY A 12 -9.93 6.08 -2.11
C GLY A 12 -8.99 5.29 -1.18
N LYS A 13 -8.29 4.28 -1.70
CA LYS A 13 -7.26 3.50 -0.96
C LYS A 13 -6.29 4.40 -0.21
N THR A 14 -5.64 5.29 -0.95
CA THR A 14 -4.61 6.21 -0.45
C THR A 14 -5.15 7.12 0.66
N THR A 15 -6.39 7.61 0.53
CA THR A 15 -7.04 8.40 1.58
C THR A 15 -7.23 7.59 2.86
N ILE A 16 -7.70 6.35 2.74
CA ILE A 16 -7.86 5.44 3.88
C ILE A 16 -6.50 5.10 4.51
N ALA A 17 -5.50 4.79 3.70
CA ALA A 17 -4.14 4.49 4.18
C ALA A 17 -3.55 5.69 4.93
N ALA A 18 -3.62 6.90 4.36
CA ALA A 18 -3.13 8.12 4.99
C ALA A 18 -3.87 8.44 6.30
N THR A 19 -5.20 8.27 6.32
CA THR A 19 -6.01 8.49 7.51
C THR A 19 -5.61 7.52 8.63
N LEU A 20 -5.49 6.24 8.33
CA LEU A 20 -5.03 5.24 9.31
C LEU A 20 -3.62 5.54 9.81
N ALA A 21 -2.70 5.95 8.92
CA ALA A 21 -1.35 6.32 9.31
C ALA A 21 -1.34 7.46 10.34
N ARG A 22 -2.15 8.49 10.12
CA ARG A 22 -2.28 9.63 11.04
C ARG A 22 -2.90 9.21 12.37
N LEU A 23 -3.98 8.43 12.35
CA LEU A 23 -4.64 7.96 13.57
C LEU A 23 -3.67 7.17 14.46
N TYR A 24 -2.88 6.26 13.89
CA TYR A 24 -1.87 5.54 14.65
C TYR A 24 -0.73 6.43 15.16
N ALA A 25 -0.33 7.42 14.37
CA ALA A 25 0.68 8.39 14.80
C ALA A 25 0.16 9.28 15.94
N ASP A 26 -1.11 9.70 15.89
CA ASP A 26 -1.78 10.46 16.96
C ASP A 26 -1.93 9.65 18.26
N GLU A 27 -1.99 8.31 18.16
CA GLU A 27 -1.88 7.39 19.30
C GLU A 27 -0.45 7.25 19.84
N GLY A 28 0.51 8.00 19.31
CA GLY A 28 1.93 7.95 19.72
C GLY A 28 2.72 6.77 19.17
N LYS A 29 2.21 6.07 18.15
CA LYS A 29 2.91 4.94 17.54
C LYS A 29 3.86 5.42 16.44
N THR A 30 4.98 4.74 16.27
CA THR A 30 5.83 4.92 15.09
C THR A 30 5.16 4.25 13.91
N VAL A 31 4.95 5.00 12.83
CA VAL A 31 4.27 4.53 11.63
C VAL A 31 5.17 4.61 10.41
N TYR A 32 5.30 3.50 9.69
CA TYR A 32 5.88 3.45 8.36
C TYR A 32 4.76 3.32 7.34
N ALA A 33 4.60 4.34 6.50
CA ALA A 33 3.66 4.36 5.38
C ALA A 33 4.46 4.15 4.09
N ALA A 34 4.29 3.00 3.45
CA ALA A 34 4.99 2.64 2.22
C ALA A 34 4.03 2.74 1.04
N ASP A 35 4.39 3.56 0.06
CA ASP A 35 3.66 3.75 -1.18
C ASP A 35 4.22 2.81 -2.25
N ALA A 36 3.43 1.82 -2.62
CA ALA A 36 3.75 0.83 -3.65
C ALA A 36 2.79 0.92 -4.86
N ASP A 37 2.04 2.03 -4.97
CA ASP A 37 1.21 2.31 -6.14
C ASP A 37 2.07 2.97 -7.24
N PRO A 38 1.89 2.63 -8.53
CA PRO A 38 2.55 3.33 -9.64
C PRO A 38 2.33 4.85 -9.60
N ASP A 39 1.11 5.25 -9.25
CA ASP A 39 0.72 6.64 -9.06
C ASP A 39 0.86 7.01 -7.58
N ALA A 40 2.11 7.28 -7.16
CA ALA A 40 2.46 7.55 -5.77
C ALA A 40 1.79 8.82 -5.23
N ASN A 41 0.63 8.68 -4.60
CA ASN A 41 -0.17 9.77 -4.05
C ASN A 41 -0.25 9.80 -2.52
N LEU A 42 0.33 8.80 -1.84
CA LEU A 42 0.27 8.69 -0.38
C LEU A 42 0.93 9.88 0.32
N GLY A 43 1.99 10.41 -0.27
CA GLY A 43 2.69 11.58 0.26
C GLY A 43 1.81 12.82 0.32
N LEU A 44 1.11 13.14 -0.77
CA LEU A 44 0.12 14.25 -0.80
C LEU A 44 -0.98 14.04 0.22
N ALA A 45 -1.52 12.82 0.31
CA ALA A 45 -2.57 12.48 1.27
C ALA A 45 -2.08 12.59 2.73
N LEU A 46 -0.80 12.39 3.00
CA LEU A 46 -0.15 12.61 4.30
C LEU A 46 0.17 14.10 4.57
N GLY A 47 -0.02 14.97 3.58
CA GLY A 47 0.17 16.43 3.71
C GLY A 47 1.60 16.92 3.43
N PHE A 48 2.42 16.13 2.75
CA PHE A 48 3.67 16.62 2.17
C PHE A 48 3.36 17.56 1.00
N SER A 49 4.16 18.62 0.81
CA SER A 49 3.99 19.50 -0.33
C SER A 49 4.54 18.87 -1.62
N GLU A 50 4.16 19.40 -2.77
CA GLU A 50 4.68 18.92 -4.06
C GLU A 50 6.19 19.11 -4.15
N GLU A 51 6.73 20.20 -3.59
CA GLU A 51 8.17 20.49 -3.54
C GLU A 51 8.89 19.44 -2.67
N GLU A 52 8.34 19.09 -1.50
CA GLU A 52 8.91 18.07 -0.63
C GLU A 52 8.91 16.69 -1.30
N LEU A 53 7.86 16.38 -2.07
CA LEU A 53 7.73 15.11 -2.78
C LEU A 53 8.61 15.04 -4.02
N ALA A 54 8.84 16.16 -4.71
CA ALA A 54 9.74 16.23 -5.85
C ALA A 54 11.20 15.88 -5.51
N GLU A 55 11.60 16.07 -4.24
CA GLU A 55 12.93 15.68 -3.75
C GLU A 55 13.04 14.15 -3.46
N ILE A 56 11.93 13.43 -3.35
CA ILE A 56 11.93 12.01 -3.04
C ILE A 56 12.13 11.21 -4.32
N ILE A 57 13.24 10.49 -4.39
CA ILE A 57 13.45 9.52 -5.46
C ILE A 57 12.83 8.18 -5.02
N PRO A 58 11.86 7.61 -5.75
CA PRO A 58 11.36 6.28 -5.47
C PRO A 58 12.48 5.25 -5.43
N VAL A 59 12.41 4.30 -4.49
CA VAL A 59 13.48 3.30 -4.32
C VAL A 59 13.75 2.51 -5.60
N SER A 60 12.71 2.17 -6.37
CA SER A 60 12.84 1.49 -7.67
C SER A 60 13.68 2.26 -8.70
N LYS A 61 13.78 3.59 -8.57
CA LYS A 61 14.54 4.46 -9.47
C LYS A 61 15.96 4.76 -8.96
N MET A 62 16.31 4.32 -7.75
CA MET A 62 17.65 4.51 -7.17
C MET A 62 18.65 3.49 -7.72
N ARG A 63 19.02 3.59 -9.00
CA ARG A 63 19.88 2.60 -9.69
C ARG A 63 21.16 2.26 -8.94
N LYS A 64 21.91 3.28 -8.48
CA LYS A 64 23.15 3.06 -7.73
C LYS A 64 22.93 2.26 -6.45
N LEU A 65 21.84 2.52 -5.73
CA LEU A 65 21.49 1.77 -4.53
C LEU A 65 21.14 0.31 -4.88
N VAL A 66 20.37 0.09 -5.93
CA VAL A 66 20.00 -1.25 -6.41
C VAL A 66 21.28 -2.02 -6.80
N GLU A 67 22.17 -1.44 -7.61
CA GLU A 67 23.44 -2.03 -8.02
C GLU A 67 24.33 -2.36 -6.81
N GLU A 68 24.49 -1.42 -5.86
CA GLU A 68 25.28 -1.61 -4.63
C GLU A 68 24.76 -2.79 -3.80
N ARG A 69 23.46 -2.88 -3.61
CA ARG A 69 22.84 -3.88 -2.72
C ARG A 69 22.72 -5.25 -3.37
N THR A 70 22.39 -5.29 -4.64
CA THR A 70 22.20 -6.56 -5.37
C THR A 70 23.47 -7.06 -6.02
N GLY A 71 24.46 -6.19 -6.29
CA GLY A 71 25.64 -6.51 -7.07
C GLY A 71 25.34 -6.64 -8.57
N ALA A 72 24.17 -6.19 -9.01
CA ALA A 72 23.83 -6.13 -10.43
C ALA A 72 24.60 -4.97 -11.07
N ASP A 73 25.22 -5.23 -12.20
CA ASP A 73 25.80 -4.21 -13.08
C ASP A 73 25.48 -4.52 -14.55
N LYS A 74 25.81 -3.60 -15.45
CA LYS A 74 25.55 -3.75 -16.89
C LYS A 74 26.28 -4.93 -17.52
N SER A 75 27.33 -5.44 -16.86
CA SER A 75 28.20 -6.51 -17.36
C SER A 75 27.88 -7.86 -16.72
N ASN A 76 27.12 -7.88 -15.64
CA ASN A 76 26.88 -9.08 -14.85
C ASN A 76 25.40 -9.47 -14.84
N THR A 77 25.10 -10.66 -15.35
CA THR A 77 23.75 -11.25 -15.35
C THR A 77 23.36 -11.82 -13.96
N PHE A 78 24.34 -12.00 -13.07
CA PHE A 78 24.12 -12.58 -11.75
C PHE A 78 24.02 -11.47 -10.70
N TYR A 79 23.02 -11.55 -9.82
CA TYR A 79 22.82 -10.62 -8.72
C TYR A 79 22.28 -11.35 -7.49
N LYS A 80 22.42 -10.71 -6.32
CA LYS A 80 21.97 -11.25 -5.05
C LYS A 80 20.43 -11.18 -4.97
N ILE A 81 19.80 -12.32 -4.73
CA ILE A 81 18.36 -12.42 -4.50
C ILE A 81 17.94 -12.08 -3.07
N ASN A 82 18.93 -11.90 -2.17
CA ASN A 82 18.71 -11.56 -0.77
C ASN A 82 19.61 -10.37 -0.35
N PRO A 83 19.38 -9.17 -0.94
CA PRO A 83 20.15 -7.98 -0.59
C PRO A 83 19.86 -7.52 0.84
N LYS A 84 20.85 -6.86 1.47
CA LYS A 84 20.68 -6.22 2.77
C LYS A 84 19.90 -4.91 2.61
N VAL A 85 18.77 -4.73 3.35
CA VAL A 85 17.85 -3.61 3.19
C VAL A 85 17.36 -3.01 4.51
N ASP A 86 17.86 -3.49 5.64
CA ASP A 86 17.40 -3.15 6.99
C ASP A 86 17.55 -1.65 7.32
N ASP A 87 18.54 -0.98 6.73
CA ASP A 87 18.78 0.46 6.87
C ASP A 87 17.94 1.35 5.93
N ILE A 88 17.34 0.77 4.88
CA ILE A 88 16.66 1.53 3.83
C ILE A 88 15.42 2.27 4.34
N PRO A 89 14.51 1.65 5.12
CA PRO A 89 13.32 2.34 5.60
C PRO A 89 13.62 3.59 6.40
N GLU A 90 14.68 3.57 7.22
CA GLU A 90 15.05 4.76 8.01
C GLU A 90 15.79 5.80 7.18
N ARG A 91 16.70 5.36 6.32
CA ARG A 91 17.59 6.24 5.57
C ARG A 91 16.88 6.98 4.44
N TYR A 92 15.89 6.37 3.83
CA TYR A 92 15.22 6.88 2.62
C TYR A 92 13.75 7.26 2.84
N SER A 93 13.22 7.16 4.06
CA SER A 93 11.90 7.70 4.39
C SER A 93 11.98 9.18 4.71
N LYS A 94 10.95 9.95 4.33
CA LYS A 94 10.69 11.29 4.88
C LYS A 94 9.78 11.20 6.10
N PHE A 95 10.07 11.96 7.13
CA PHE A 95 9.31 11.98 8.38
C PHE A 95 8.43 13.23 8.45
N ARG A 96 7.15 13.03 8.77
CA ARG A 96 6.19 14.11 9.03
C ARG A 96 5.11 13.64 10.01
N ASN A 97 4.88 14.43 11.08
CA ASN A 97 3.79 14.23 12.02
C ASN A 97 3.65 12.76 12.51
N GLY A 98 4.73 12.15 12.97
CA GLY A 98 4.73 10.77 13.46
C GLY A 98 4.75 9.67 12.39
N VAL A 99 4.64 10.03 11.11
CA VAL A 99 4.64 9.09 9.99
C VAL A 99 5.95 9.19 9.19
N ARG A 100 6.55 8.04 8.89
CA ARG A 100 7.67 7.87 7.96
C ARG A 100 7.14 7.40 6.62
N LEU A 101 7.19 8.28 5.62
CA LEU A 101 6.80 7.97 4.24
C LEU A 101 7.98 7.35 3.48
N LEU A 102 7.77 6.18 2.90
CA LEU A 102 8.71 5.52 1.99
C LEU A 102 8.03 5.31 0.63
N ILE A 103 8.53 5.96 -0.42
CA ILE A 103 8.03 5.75 -1.78
C ILE A 103 8.84 4.62 -2.41
N LEU A 104 8.20 3.48 -2.58
CA LEU A 104 8.82 2.30 -3.19
C LEU A 104 8.88 2.45 -4.71
N GLY A 105 7.81 2.96 -5.30
CA GLY A 105 7.61 2.97 -6.74
C GLY A 105 7.34 1.57 -7.29
N THR A 106 7.18 1.48 -8.59
CA THR A 106 6.97 0.22 -9.30
C THR A 106 8.09 -0.01 -10.32
N VAL A 107 8.28 -1.26 -10.68
CA VAL A 107 9.13 -1.63 -11.81
C VAL A 107 8.21 -1.91 -12.98
N GLU A 108 8.20 -1.01 -13.96
CA GLU A 108 7.50 -1.23 -15.22
C GLU A 108 8.19 -2.37 -15.98
N THR A 109 7.70 -3.58 -15.83
CA THR A 109 8.13 -4.72 -16.65
C THR A 109 6.98 -5.18 -17.52
N ALA A 110 7.19 -5.08 -18.79
CA ALA A 110 6.35 -5.75 -19.78
C ALA A 110 6.51 -7.28 -19.60
N GLY A 111 5.60 -7.89 -18.86
CA GLY A 111 5.57 -9.33 -18.66
C GLY A 111 5.62 -9.76 -17.19
N SER A 112 4.63 -10.52 -16.79
CA SER A 112 4.51 -11.12 -15.46
C SER A 112 5.72 -11.99 -15.12
N GLY A 113 6.38 -11.71 -14.01
CA GLY A 113 7.39 -12.60 -13.43
C GLY A 113 8.83 -12.20 -13.63
N CYS A 114 9.13 -10.99 -14.09
CA CYS A 114 10.52 -10.57 -14.21
C CYS A 114 11.20 -10.51 -12.83
N VAL A 115 12.18 -11.39 -12.67
CA VAL A 115 13.11 -11.37 -11.54
C VAL A 115 14.19 -10.36 -11.90
N CYS A 116 13.93 -9.07 -11.78
CA CYS A 116 14.93 -8.02 -11.95
C CYS A 116 15.46 -7.53 -10.59
N PRO A 117 16.66 -6.97 -10.54
CA PRO A 117 17.27 -6.51 -9.28
C PRO A 117 16.40 -5.55 -8.49
N GLU A 118 15.71 -4.64 -9.17
CA GLU A 118 14.78 -3.67 -8.58
C GLU A 118 13.62 -4.37 -7.88
N ASN A 119 12.96 -5.32 -8.54
CA ASN A 119 11.86 -6.10 -7.97
C ASN A 119 12.30 -6.92 -6.76
N VAL A 120 13.48 -7.54 -6.84
CA VAL A 120 14.05 -8.29 -5.71
C VAL A 120 14.27 -7.37 -4.52
N MET A 121 14.80 -6.17 -4.78
CA MET A 121 15.06 -5.19 -3.73
C MET A 121 13.76 -4.69 -3.09
N LEU A 122 12.74 -4.32 -3.89
CA LEU A 122 11.44 -3.87 -3.40
C LEU A 122 10.76 -4.94 -2.55
N LYS A 123 10.69 -6.17 -3.04
CA LYS A 123 10.14 -7.30 -2.26
C LYS A 123 10.89 -7.49 -0.94
N ARG A 124 12.21 -7.35 -0.94
CA ARG A 124 13.01 -7.49 0.26
C ARG A 124 12.78 -6.37 1.28
N ILE A 125 12.60 -5.12 0.80
CA ILE A 125 12.24 -3.99 1.66
C ILE A 125 10.86 -4.20 2.28
N ILE A 126 9.86 -4.58 1.51
CA ILE A 126 8.52 -4.89 2.02
C ILE A 126 8.60 -6.01 3.08
N ASN A 127 9.32 -7.09 2.79
CA ASN A 127 9.56 -8.17 3.76
C ASN A 127 10.21 -7.67 5.04
N ASN A 128 11.24 -6.82 4.92
CA ASN A 128 11.91 -6.26 6.08
C ASN A 128 10.97 -5.42 6.94
N LEU A 129 10.17 -4.54 6.32
CA LEU A 129 9.17 -3.74 7.02
C LEU A 129 8.15 -4.63 7.75
N ILE A 130 7.69 -5.70 7.12
CA ILE A 130 6.65 -6.57 7.67
C ILE A 130 7.20 -7.50 8.76
N LEU A 131 8.33 -8.16 8.53
CA LEU A 131 8.81 -9.24 9.40
C LEU A 131 9.71 -8.76 10.54
N HIS A 132 10.43 -7.66 10.36
CA HIS A 132 11.48 -7.23 11.28
C HIS A 132 11.20 -5.94 12.04
N ARG A 133 10.01 -5.35 11.88
CA ARG A 133 9.63 -4.13 12.60
C ARG A 133 8.47 -4.38 13.55
N GLU A 134 8.55 -3.85 14.77
CA GLU A 134 7.46 -3.87 15.74
C GLU A 134 6.46 -2.72 15.52
N ASP A 135 6.87 -1.72 14.76
CA ASP A 135 6.09 -0.53 14.41
C ASP A 135 4.80 -0.85 13.64
N VAL A 136 3.96 0.14 13.49
CA VAL A 136 2.84 0.09 12.55
C VAL A 136 3.38 0.25 11.13
N VAL A 137 3.07 -0.68 10.25
CA VAL A 137 3.40 -0.61 8.82
C VAL A 137 2.11 -0.61 8.02
N LEU A 138 1.96 0.41 7.19
CA LEU A 138 0.86 0.57 6.25
C LEU A 138 1.43 0.51 4.83
N LEU A 139 0.93 -0.41 4.01
CA LEU A 139 1.24 -0.49 2.60
C LEU A 139 0.04 0.03 1.80
N ASP A 140 0.22 1.10 1.03
CA ASP A 140 -0.73 1.52 0.00
C ASP A 140 -0.36 0.86 -1.32
N MET A 141 -1.27 0.06 -1.89
CA MET A 141 -0.96 -0.73 -3.07
C MET A 141 -2.17 -0.92 -3.99
N GLU A 142 -1.92 -1.13 -5.26
CA GLU A 142 -2.97 -1.48 -6.21
C GLU A 142 -3.67 -2.80 -5.88
N ALA A 143 -4.80 -3.05 -6.57
CA ALA A 143 -5.56 -4.28 -6.44
C ALA A 143 -4.81 -5.47 -7.05
N GLY A 144 -3.79 -5.94 -6.36
CA GLY A 144 -3.00 -7.10 -6.75
C GLY A 144 -2.08 -7.50 -5.60
N LEU A 145 -2.06 -8.78 -5.27
CA LEU A 145 -1.20 -9.35 -4.22
C LEU A 145 0.01 -10.07 -4.82
N GLU A 146 0.15 -10.03 -6.14
CA GLU A 146 1.16 -10.80 -6.89
C GLU A 146 2.59 -10.37 -6.54
N HIS A 147 2.75 -9.13 -6.07
CA HIS A 147 4.03 -8.60 -5.61
C HIS A 147 4.43 -9.09 -4.23
N LEU A 148 3.47 -9.63 -3.45
CA LEU A 148 3.70 -10.18 -2.12
C LEU A 148 3.92 -11.70 -2.23
N GLY A 149 5.07 -12.17 -1.80
CA GLY A 149 5.33 -13.61 -1.68
C GLY A 149 4.67 -14.20 -0.43
N ARG A 150 4.51 -15.53 -0.36
CA ARG A 150 3.91 -16.22 0.80
C ARG A 150 4.53 -15.82 2.13
N GLY A 151 5.86 -15.75 2.23
CA GLY A 151 6.53 -15.35 3.46
C GLY A 151 6.23 -13.91 3.89
N THR A 152 5.95 -13.00 2.95
CA THR A 152 5.55 -11.61 3.25
C THR A 152 4.13 -11.55 3.77
N THR A 153 3.22 -12.29 3.15
CA THR A 153 1.80 -12.30 3.53
C THR A 153 1.54 -12.96 4.88
N GLU A 154 2.34 -13.95 5.25
CA GLU A 154 2.29 -14.58 6.58
C GLU A 154 2.59 -13.59 7.72
N GLY A 155 3.42 -12.59 7.47
CA GLY A 155 3.73 -11.51 8.43
C GLY A 155 2.70 -10.38 8.47
N MET A 156 1.71 -10.36 7.57
CA MET A 156 0.66 -9.35 7.57
C MET A 156 -0.44 -9.67 8.58
N ASP A 157 -0.82 -8.68 9.38
CA ASP A 157 -1.93 -8.84 10.33
C ASP A 157 -3.27 -8.82 9.62
N GLN A 158 -3.43 -7.95 8.60
CA GLN A 158 -4.67 -7.86 7.82
C GLN A 158 -4.49 -7.14 6.48
N PHE A 159 -5.40 -7.46 5.56
CA PHE A 159 -5.67 -6.69 4.35
C PHE A 159 -6.94 -5.88 4.52
N ILE A 160 -6.91 -4.62 4.14
CA ILE A 160 -8.08 -3.75 4.04
C ILE A 160 -8.36 -3.52 2.56
N VAL A 161 -9.49 -4.03 2.09
CA VAL A 161 -9.96 -3.80 0.73
C VAL A 161 -10.92 -2.63 0.75
N VAL A 162 -10.55 -1.54 0.09
CA VAL A 162 -11.42 -0.38 -0.07
C VAL A 162 -12.31 -0.60 -1.29
N ILE A 163 -13.61 -0.49 -1.08
CA ILE A 163 -14.61 -0.63 -2.13
C ILE A 163 -15.50 0.62 -2.20
N GLU A 164 -16.13 0.85 -3.33
CA GLU A 164 -17.27 1.76 -3.50
C GLU A 164 -18.52 0.93 -3.84
N PRO A 165 -19.75 1.46 -3.65
CA PRO A 165 -20.99 0.75 -3.99
C PRO A 165 -21.05 0.47 -5.48
N GLY A 166 -20.63 -0.72 -5.89
CA GLY A 166 -20.62 -1.12 -7.29
C GLY A 166 -20.13 -2.54 -7.51
N ALA A 167 -20.69 -3.24 -8.48
CA ALA A 167 -20.41 -4.63 -8.77
C ALA A 167 -18.92 -4.91 -9.05
N ARG A 168 -18.23 -3.98 -9.72
CA ARG A 168 -16.79 -4.10 -10.02
C ARG A 168 -15.92 -4.07 -8.77
N SER A 169 -16.25 -3.21 -7.79
CA SER A 169 -15.53 -3.15 -6.51
C SER A 169 -15.76 -4.40 -5.66
N VAL A 170 -16.99 -4.91 -5.65
CA VAL A 170 -17.31 -6.20 -5.00
C VAL A 170 -16.54 -7.35 -5.64
N GLN A 171 -16.42 -7.36 -6.97
CA GLN A 171 -15.61 -8.38 -7.66
C GLN A 171 -14.12 -8.28 -7.28
N THR A 172 -13.59 -7.05 -7.18
CA THR A 172 -12.20 -6.84 -6.71
C THR A 172 -12.01 -7.40 -5.30
N TYR A 173 -12.94 -7.12 -4.36
CA TYR A 173 -12.89 -7.71 -3.02
C TYR A 173 -12.84 -9.24 -3.05
N ARG A 174 -13.72 -9.88 -3.84
CA ARG A 174 -13.75 -11.34 -3.95
C ARG A 174 -12.43 -11.91 -4.47
N ASN A 175 -11.84 -11.27 -5.47
CA ASN A 175 -10.55 -11.67 -6.03
C ASN A 175 -9.42 -11.51 -4.99
N VAL A 176 -9.36 -10.37 -4.30
CA VAL A 176 -8.37 -10.11 -3.25
C VAL A 176 -8.52 -11.11 -2.12
N LYS A 177 -9.76 -11.39 -1.68
CA LYS A 177 -10.03 -12.36 -0.62
C LYS A 177 -9.53 -13.77 -0.99
N ARG A 178 -9.85 -14.24 -2.20
CA ARG A 178 -9.37 -15.55 -2.69
C ARG A 178 -7.84 -15.61 -2.74
N LEU A 179 -7.18 -14.59 -3.30
CA LEU A 179 -5.72 -14.53 -3.36
C LEU A 179 -5.09 -14.47 -1.95
N ALA A 180 -5.68 -13.71 -1.03
CA ALA A 180 -5.24 -13.63 0.35
C ALA A 180 -5.33 -14.99 1.06
N GLU A 181 -6.42 -15.72 0.88
CA GLU A 181 -6.60 -17.08 1.40
C GLU A 181 -5.54 -18.05 0.83
N GLU A 182 -5.26 -18.00 -0.48
CA GLU A 182 -4.21 -18.79 -1.14
C GLU A 182 -2.80 -18.48 -0.61
N LEU A 183 -2.59 -17.24 -0.16
CA LEU A 183 -1.33 -16.75 0.42
C LEU A 183 -1.25 -16.91 1.95
N GLY A 184 -2.28 -17.46 2.60
CA GLY A 184 -2.30 -17.72 4.04
C GLY A 184 -2.63 -16.50 4.91
N VAL A 185 -3.16 -15.43 4.33
CA VAL A 185 -3.59 -14.23 5.09
C VAL A 185 -4.87 -14.53 5.86
N LYS A 186 -4.83 -14.33 7.17
CA LYS A 186 -5.93 -14.72 8.06
C LYS A 186 -7.09 -13.72 8.10
N LYS A 187 -6.84 -12.44 7.80
CA LYS A 187 -7.84 -11.38 7.95
C LYS A 187 -7.89 -10.52 6.69
N VAL A 188 -9.01 -10.59 5.99
CA VAL A 188 -9.37 -9.65 4.94
C VAL A 188 -10.58 -8.86 5.42
N ARG A 189 -10.45 -7.54 5.43
CA ARG A 189 -11.48 -6.61 5.89
C ARG A 189 -11.87 -5.66 4.78
N VAL A 190 -13.04 -5.08 4.87
CA VAL A 190 -13.60 -4.17 3.86
C VAL A 190 -13.94 -2.83 4.49
N VAL A 191 -13.51 -1.76 3.87
CA VAL A 191 -14.01 -0.41 4.10
C VAL A 191 -14.83 0.00 2.87
N ALA A 192 -16.11 0.25 3.06
CA ALA A 192 -16.99 0.76 2.01
C ALA A 192 -16.93 2.29 2.01
N ASN A 193 -16.27 2.83 1.00
CA ASN A 193 -16.06 4.26 0.82
C ASN A 193 -17.04 4.85 -0.20
N LYS A 194 -17.20 6.16 -0.18
CA LYS A 194 -18.11 6.92 -1.08
C LYS A 194 -19.56 6.52 -0.95
N ILE A 195 -20.00 6.24 0.26
CA ILE A 195 -21.41 5.95 0.57
C ILE A 195 -22.21 7.24 0.49
N ARG A 196 -23.27 7.25 -0.30
CA ARG A 196 -24.13 8.41 -0.53
C ARG A 196 -25.39 8.36 0.31
N ASP A 197 -25.96 7.17 0.47
CA ASP A 197 -27.24 6.95 1.09
C ASP A 197 -27.41 5.50 1.62
N GLU A 198 -28.58 5.24 2.21
CA GLU A 198 -28.94 3.93 2.76
C GLU A 198 -28.98 2.82 1.69
N SER A 199 -29.28 3.17 0.43
CA SER A 199 -29.31 2.18 -0.66
C SER A 199 -27.92 1.66 -1.00
N ASP A 200 -26.90 2.53 -0.92
CA ASP A 200 -25.49 2.16 -1.06
C ASP A 200 -25.05 1.23 0.09
N GLU A 201 -25.47 1.53 1.31
CA GLU A 201 -25.19 0.65 2.45
C GLU A 201 -25.86 -0.72 2.30
N ALA A 202 -27.14 -0.73 1.92
CA ALA A 202 -27.87 -1.98 1.68
C ALA A 202 -27.22 -2.82 0.57
N PHE A 203 -26.77 -2.17 -0.52
CA PHE A 203 -26.03 -2.85 -1.60
C PHE A 203 -24.77 -3.54 -1.09
N VAL A 204 -24.00 -2.88 -0.20
CA VAL A 204 -22.76 -3.43 0.36
C VAL A 204 -23.09 -4.57 1.34
N LYS A 205 -24.02 -4.34 2.27
CA LYS A 205 -24.42 -5.33 3.29
C LYS A 205 -24.93 -6.65 2.67
N ASP A 206 -25.61 -6.57 1.51
CA ASP A 206 -26.11 -7.75 0.78
C ASP A 206 -24.99 -8.57 0.14
N ARG A 207 -23.81 -7.99 -0.12
CA ARG A 207 -22.73 -8.60 -0.92
C ARG A 207 -21.44 -8.85 -0.18
N ILE A 208 -21.23 -8.20 0.95
CA ILE A 208 -20.05 -8.32 1.80
C ILE A 208 -20.47 -8.95 3.12
N PRO A 209 -19.83 -10.05 3.54
CA PRO A 209 -20.09 -10.62 4.85
C PRO A 209 -19.88 -9.60 5.97
N GLU A 210 -20.77 -9.56 6.95
CA GLU A 210 -20.68 -8.67 8.10
C GLU A 210 -19.35 -8.83 8.85
N SER A 211 -18.88 -10.07 8.95
CA SER A 211 -17.60 -10.41 9.56
C SER A 211 -16.40 -9.71 8.90
N ASP A 212 -16.50 -9.37 7.63
CA ASP A 212 -15.42 -8.74 6.88
C ASP A 212 -15.57 -7.22 6.80
N LEU A 213 -16.77 -6.70 7.01
CA LEU A 213 -17.06 -5.27 6.93
C LEU A 213 -16.58 -4.52 8.18
N LEU A 214 -15.66 -3.55 7.98
CA LEU A 214 -15.20 -2.66 9.06
C LEU A 214 -16.14 -1.47 9.26
N GLY A 215 -16.70 -0.94 8.17
CA GLY A 215 -17.60 0.21 8.24
C GLY A 215 -17.76 0.93 6.92
N PHE A 216 -18.48 2.05 7.01
CA PHE A 216 -18.84 2.90 5.91
C PHE A 216 -18.20 4.27 6.03
N VAL A 217 -17.71 4.81 4.92
CA VAL A 217 -17.19 6.17 4.84
C VAL A 217 -18.08 6.94 3.85
N PRO A 218 -18.84 7.92 4.31
CA PRO A 218 -19.73 8.69 3.44
C PRO A 218 -18.97 9.61 2.48
N VAL A 219 -19.60 9.98 1.39
CA VAL A 219 -19.08 11.03 0.51
C VAL A 219 -19.04 12.35 1.27
N SER A 220 -17.85 12.97 1.33
CA SER A 220 -17.72 14.32 1.88
C SER A 220 -18.05 15.34 0.78
N TYR A 221 -19.19 16.00 0.91
CA TYR A 221 -19.59 17.07 -0.03
C TYR A 221 -18.87 18.40 0.20
N THR A 222 -18.03 18.50 1.23
CA THR A 222 -17.27 19.72 1.54
C THR A 222 -16.26 20.10 0.44
N HIS A 223 -15.77 19.13 -0.32
CA HIS A 223 -14.85 19.38 -1.43
C HIS A 223 -15.53 19.74 -2.76
N LEU A 224 -16.81 19.42 -2.93
CA LEU A 224 -17.53 19.70 -4.18
C LEU A 224 -17.95 21.19 -4.31
N ARG A 225 -18.03 21.93 -3.22
CA ARG A 225 -18.38 23.37 -3.23
C ARG A 225 -17.21 24.31 -3.54
N ALA A 226 -15.98 23.83 -3.53
CA ALA A 226 -14.79 24.67 -3.77
C ALA A 226 -14.50 24.92 -5.26
N HIS A 227 -15.23 24.27 -6.18
CA HIS A 227 -15.03 24.42 -7.63
C HIS A 227 -16.21 25.11 -8.33
N GLU A 228 -17.21 25.59 -7.58
CA GLU A 228 -18.39 26.27 -8.14
C GLU A 228 -18.39 27.81 -7.89
N THR A 229 -17.25 28.40 -7.54
CA THR A 229 -17.13 29.88 -7.44
C THR A 229 -16.05 30.40 -8.35
#